data_94a7b1d1c82b00d67695d3502bd15f43
#
_entry.id   94a7b1d1c82b00d67695d3502bd15f43
#
_cell.length_a   1.000
_cell.length_b   1.000
_cell.length_c   1.000
_cell.angle_alpha   90.00
_cell.angle_beta   90.00
_cell.angle_gamma   90.00
#
_symmetry.space_group_name_H-M   'P 1'
#
loop_
_entity.id
_entity.type
_entity.pdbx_description
1 polymer ?
#
loop_
_entity_poly.entity_id
_entity_poly.type
_entity_poly.pdbx_seq_one_letter_code
_entity_poly.pdbx_strand_id
1 'polypeptide(L)'
;MTAAVVPLVAEHDSWITVDPILGCPADCAYCYLGPLGLRAARPAVRATPEMVVAAVEDYLCGRRAGVIDPATDQTPLCVGNYTDMVLTRPNREALVRIVALLAERIPRRPLVVVTKGRLDPDLLAAVDGHGFPIYWFLSQSLGRHAGLPLERGPIADLDTTLDNARLVSRTAHQKAVHFWRPFVAELRQSRAELETLVGRLATADMACSVVVGLTRGPGVPTREERLVTLLPESMAAPAGQWEVFDEEGWTDARATALAAGYPLYRNTSCALAFLGGEPEALGTWRQPYNAHRCLPAACPLVQRGRCAVAAAGEWTDAATLAARVAAYLGLGAGQVSVTAGELVIGDMIDEFDYNTLLHGYGRHLAIRAQGVRRQKAWLGSFTEGGLAA
;
A
#
# COMPACT_ATOMS: atom_id res chain seq x y z
N MET A 1 26.79 9.10 -9.72
CA MET A 1 25.49 8.90 -9.05
C MET A 1 25.55 7.54 -8.38
N THR A 2 25.65 7.49 -7.06
CA THR A 2 25.51 6.25 -6.31
C THR A 2 24.07 5.76 -6.50
N ALA A 3 23.91 4.52 -6.97
CA ALA A 3 22.61 3.90 -7.15
C ALA A 3 21.87 3.93 -5.78
N ALA A 4 20.62 4.40 -5.79
CA ALA A 4 19.79 4.36 -4.59
C ALA A 4 19.68 2.90 -4.11
N VAL A 5 20.07 2.66 -2.86
CA VAL A 5 20.00 1.32 -2.27
C VAL A 5 18.57 1.11 -1.77
N VAL A 6 17.79 0.31 -2.49
CA VAL A 6 16.46 -0.11 -2.03
C VAL A 6 16.64 -1.05 -0.83
N PRO A 7 16.09 -0.76 0.36
CA PRO A 7 16.17 -1.68 1.48
C PRO A 7 15.43 -3.00 1.17
N LEU A 8 15.88 -4.12 1.78
CA LEU A 8 15.22 -5.41 1.62
C LEU A 8 13.88 -5.45 2.37
N VAL A 9 13.86 -4.83 3.56
CA VAL A 9 12.68 -4.67 4.41
C VAL A 9 12.64 -3.22 4.88
N ALA A 10 11.49 -2.56 4.74
CA ALA A 10 11.34 -1.17 5.16
C ALA A 10 9.89 -0.85 5.52
N GLU A 11 9.69 0.18 6.33
CA GLU A 11 8.38 0.74 6.63
C GLU A 11 7.77 1.47 5.42
N HIS A 12 6.50 1.31 5.23
CA HIS A 12 5.67 2.04 4.28
C HIS A 12 4.39 2.50 5.00
N ASP A 13 3.67 3.47 4.45
CA ASP A 13 2.47 4.02 5.08
C ASP A 13 1.34 2.99 5.33
N SER A 14 1.27 1.92 4.58
CA SER A 14 0.18 0.91 4.72
C SER A 14 0.65 -0.48 5.15
N TRP A 15 1.97 -0.74 5.09
CA TRP A 15 2.56 -2.06 5.35
C TRP A 15 4.08 -1.98 5.55
N ILE A 16 4.68 -3.08 5.93
CA ILE A 16 6.14 -3.27 5.81
C ILE A 16 6.43 -3.83 4.42
N THR A 17 7.29 -3.18 3.64
CA THR A 17 7.71 -3.67 2.33
C THR A 17 8.75 -4.77 2.48
N VAL A 18 8.66 -5.78 1.64
CA VAL A 18 9.62 -6.89 1.54
C VAL A 18 9.98 -7.09 0.07
N ASP A 19 11.21 -6.74 -0.31
CA ASP A 19 11.60 -6.60 -1.71
C ASP A 19 12.76 -7.52 -2.10
N PRO A 20 12.49 -8.83 -2.28
CA PRO A 20 13.51 -9.85 -2.58
C PRO A 20 14.06 -9.77 -4.01
N ILE A 21 13.29 -9.17 -4.92
CA ILE A 21 13.56 -9.12 -6.35
C ILE A 21 13.36 -7.69 -6.83
N LEU A 22 14.26 -7.19 -7.66
CA LEU A 22 14.15 -5.87 -8.29
C LEU A 22 13.94 -6.02 -9.79
N GLY A 23 13.15 -5.13 -10.37
CA GLY A 23 12.82 -5.11 -11.79
C GLY A 23 11.49 -5.80 -12.09
N CYS A 24 10.69 -5.14 -12.91
CA CYS A 24 9.37 -5.60 -13.31
C CYS A 24 9.30 -5.73 -14.83
N PRO A 25 8.87 -6.86 -15.39
CA PRO A 25 8.78 -7.04 -16.84
C PRO A 25 7.62 -6.27 -17.48
N ALA A 26 6.67 -5.75 -16.67
CA ALA A 26 5.61 -4.89 -17.16
C ALA A 26 6.15 -3.50 -17.52
N ASP A 27 5.66 -2.95 -18.64
CA ASP A 27 5.97 -1.61 -19.12
C ASP A 27 4.76 -0.68 -18.92
N CYS A 28 4.49 -0.31 -17.68
CA CYS A 28 3.45 0.66 -17.34
C CYS A 28 4.03 2.08 -17.41
N ALA A 29 3.49 2.95 -18.28
CA ALA A 29 4.01 4.29 -18.51
C ALA A 29 4.06 5.14 -17.21
N TYR A 30 3.11 4.93 -16.32
CA TYR A 30 2.97 5.66 -15.05
C TYR A 30 3.73 5.03 -13.87
N CYS A 31 4.54 3.99 -14.12
CA CYS A 31 5.18 3.24 -13.06
C CYS A 31 6.34 4.03 -12.42
N TYR A 32 6.30 4.16 -11.10
CA TYR A 32 7.36 4.79 -10.30
C TYR A 32 8.71 4.05 -10.37
N LEU A 33 8.73 2.85 -10.90
CA LEU A 33 9.97 2.09 -11.14
C LEU A 33 10.77 2.59 -12.36
N GLY A 34 10.15 3.40 -13.22
CA GLY A 34 10.80 3.97 -14.40
C GLY A 34 12.09 4.73 -14.08
N PRO A 35 12.05 5.70 -13.13
CA PRO A 35 13.22 6.46 -12.69
C PRO A 35 14.38 5.61 -12.17
N LEU A 36 14.06 4.46 -11.60
CA LEU A 36 15.04 3.53 -11.03
C LEU A 36 15.63 2.57 -12.07
N GLY A 37 15.18 2.64 -13.34
CA GLY A 37 15.57 1.69 -14.38
C GLY A 37 15.00 0.27 -14.16
N LEU A 38 13.97 0.12 -13.33
CA LEU A 38 13.39 -1.16 -12.95
C LEU A 38 12.09 -1.48 -13.69
N ARG A 39 11.55 -0.55 -14.49
CA ARG A 39 10.39 -0.77 -15.35
C ARG A 39 10.82 -1.45 -16.65
N ALA A 40 10.01 -2.35 -17.19
CA ALA A 40 10.32 -3.17 -18.36
C ALA A 40 11.68 -3.89 -18.23
N ALA A 41 12.10 -4.17 -17.01
CA ALA A 41 13.38 -4.76 -16.68
C ALA A 41 13.23 -6.24 -16.32
N ARG A 42 14.25 -7.02 -16.65
CA ARG A 42 14.31 -8.42 -16.21
C ARG A 42 14.42 -8.47 -14.69
N PRO A 43 13.56 -9.24 -13.98
CA PRO A 43 13.68 -9.42 -12.55
C PRO A 43 15.05 -9.98 -12.14
N ALA A 44 15.67 -9.32 -11.16
CA ALA A 44 16.94 -9.72 -10.58
C ALA A 44 16.77 -10.07 -9.10
N VAL A 45 17.05 -11.31 -8.74
CA VAL A 45 17.03 -11.79 -7.35
C VAL A 45 18.17 -11.13 -6.58
N ARG A 46 17.88 -10.49 -5.46
CA ARG A 46 18.87 -9.85 -4.57
C ARG A 46 19.03 -10.57 -3.23
N ALA A 47 18.05 -11.38 -2.86
CA ALA A 47 18.08 -12.18 -1.63
C ALA A 47 17.35 -13.50 -1.84
N THR A 48 17.86 -14.58 -1.23
CA THR A 48 17.14 -15.86 -1.21
C THR A 48 15.92 -15.77 -0.28
N PRO A 49 14.90 -16.63 -0.42
CA PRO A 49 13.76 -16.66 0.50
C PRO A 49 14.15 -16.76 1.99
N GLU A 50 15.20 -17.54 2.30
CA GLU A 50 15.72 -17.70 3.66
C GLU A 50 16.33 -16.39 4.19
N MET A 51 17.10 -15.67 3.38
CA MET A 51 17.64 -14.33 3.73
C MET A 51 16.53 -13.32 3.92
N VAL A 52 15.50 -13.37 3.08
CA VAL A 52 14.33 -12.48 3.17
C VAL A 52 13.62 -12.66 4.50
N VAL A 53 13.33 -13.91 4.87
CA VAL A 53 12.60 -14.21 6.11
C VAL A 53 13.43 -13.87 7.34
N ALA A 54 14.74 -14.15 7.33
CA ALA A 54 15.64 -13.72 8.40
C ALA A 54 15.64 -12.18 8.55
N ALA A 55 15.70 -11.44 7.44
CA ALA A 55 15.63 -9.98 7.49
C ALA A 55 14.29 -9.45 8.00
N VAL A 56 13.16 -10.13 7.70
CA VAL A 56 11.85 -9.78 8.26
C VAL A 56 11.83 -10.01 9.76
N GLU A 57 12.34 -11.15 10.26
CA GLU A 57 12.43 -11.42 11.70
C GLU A 57 13.29 -10.38 12.42
N ASP A 58 14.50 -10.11 11.89
CA ASP A 58 15.40 -9.11 12.44
C ASP A 58 14.75 -7.72 12.47
N TYR A 59 13.99 -7.39 11.44
CA TYR A 59 13.26 -6.11 11.36
C TYR A 59 12.17 -6.01 12.43
N LEU A 60 11.35 -7.06 12.58
CA LEU A 60 10.25 -7.10 13.55
C LEU A 60 10.73 -7.14 14.99
N CYS A 61 11.79 -7.89 15.27
CA CYS A 61 12.35 -8.09 16.61
C CYS A 61 13.46 -7.07 16.98
N GLY A 62 13.93 -6.28 16.02
CA GLY A 62 14.97 -5.28 16.21
C GLY A 62 14.48 -3.97 16.80
N ARG A 63 14.91 -2.85 16.23
CA ARG A 63 14.55 -1.50 16.69
C ARG A 63 13.04 -1.28 16.81
N ARG A 64 12.26 -1.81 15.88
CA ARG A 64 10.80 -1.74 15.86
C ARG A 64 10.15 -2.30 17.12
N ALA A 65 10.70 -3.39 17.69
CA ALA A 65 10.22 -4.00 18.93
C ALA A 65 10.30 -3.07 20.15
N GLY A 66 11.10 -2.01 20.08
CA GLY A 66 11.12 -0.98 21.11
C GLY A 66 9.80 -0.20 21.26
N VAL A 67 8.97 -0.18 20.24
CA VAL A 67 7.68 0.54 20.25
C VAL A 67 6.47 -0.32 19.90
N ILE A 68 6.64 -1.42 19.17
CA ILE A 68 5.56 -2.33 18.79
C ILE A 68 5.95 -3.73 19.25
N ASP A 69 5.12 -4.37 20.06
CA ASP A 69 5.33 -5.75 20.49
C ASP A 69 5.20 -6.71 19.29
N PRO A 70 6.27 -7.44 18.91
CA PRO A 70 6.25 -8.36 17.78
C PRO A 70 5.20 -9.46 17.89
N ALA A 71 4.82 -9.86 19.11
CA ALA A 71 3.84 -10.92 19.33
C ALA A 71 2.40 -10.49 18.98
N THR A 72 2.10 -9.20 19.09
CA THR A 72 0.78 -8.63 18.82
C THR A 72 0.72 -7.77 17.56
N ASP A 73 1.88 -7.53 16.93
CA ASP A 73 1.99 -6.73 15.72
C ASP A 73 1.30 -7.40 14.53
N GLN A 74 0.23 -6.77 14.04
CA GLN A 74 -0.53 -7.20 12.86
C GLN A 74 -0.27 -6.33 11.63
N THR A 75 0.81 -5.54 11.63
CA THR A 75 1.18 -4.74 10.46
C THR A 75 1.36 -5.66 9.24
N PRO A 76 0.66 -5.43 8.13
CA PRO A 76 0.77 -6.26 6.94
C PRO A 76 2.20 -6.26 6.37
N LEU A 77 2.60 -7.35 5.73
CA LEU A 77 3.80 -7.41 4.90
C LEU A 77 3.38 -7.32 3.43
N CYS A 78 3.99 -6.43 2.65
CA CYS A 78 3.80 -6.38 1.19
C CYS A 78 5.03 -6.90 0.49
N VAL A 79 4.88 -7.99 -0.26
CA VAL A 79 5.99 -8.66 -0.94
C VAL A 79 6.05 -8.23 -2.40
N GLY A 80 7.18 -7.58 -2.79
CA GLY A 80 7.46 -7.23 -4.17
C GLY A 80 6.96 -5.86 -4.62
N ASN A 81 7.27 -4.77 -3.87
CA ASN A 81 6.93 -3.41 -4.33
C ASN A 81 7.78 -2.95 -5.53
N TYR A 82 8.96 -3.53 -5.72
CA TYR A 82 9.89 -3.20 -6.82
C TYR A 82 9.90 -4.24 -7.94
N THR A 83 8.94 -5.17 -7.91
CA THR A 83 8.67 -6.14 -8.96
C THR A 83 7.20 -6.58 -8.89
N ASP A 84 6.75 -7.32 -9.88
CA ASP A 84 5.49 -8.06 -9.78
C ASP A 84 5.82 -9.54 -9.50
N MET A 85 5.41 -10.03 -8.33
CA MET A 85 5.73 -11.39 -7.87
C MET A 85 5.00 -12.50 -8.64
N VAL A 86 4.09 -12.14 -9.56
CA VAL A 86 3.27 -13.12 -10.31
C VAL A 86 3.67 -13.22 -11.78
N LEU A 87 4.24 -12.16 -12.38
CA LEU A 87 4.45 -12.09 -13.83
C LEU A 87 5.48 -13.10 -14.38
N THR A 88 6.39 -13.60 -13.55
CA THR A 88 7.36 -14.61 -13.99
C THR A 88 7.32 -15.85 -13.13
N ARG A 89 7.66 -17.00 -13.71
CA ARG A 89 7.72 -18.27 -12.97
C ARG A 89 8.71 -18.21 -11.78
N PRO A 90 9.95 -17.70 -11.91
CA PRO A 90 10.86 -17.59 -10.78
C PRO A 90 10.32 -16.71 -9.65
N ASN A 91 9.61 -15.61 -9.96
CA ASN A 91 9.00 -14.74 -8.95
C ASN A 91 7.91 -15.50 -8.18
N ARG A 92 7.05 -16.28 -8.87
CA ARG A 92 6.02 -17.11 -8.22
C ARG A 92 6.61 -18.17 -7.29
N GLU A 93 7.66 -18.87 -7.75
CA GLU A 93 8.37 -19.87 -6.95
C GLU A 93 8.99 -19.23 -5.70
N ALA A 94 9.61 -18.06 -5.84
CA ALA A 94 10.14 -17.30 -4.70
C ALA A 94 9.02 -16.85 -3.73
N LEU A 95 7.88 -16.36 -4.23
CA LEU A 95 6.74 -15.98 -3.41
C LEU A 95 6.23 -17.15 -2.57
N VAL A 96 5.98 -18.31 -3.19
CA VAL A 96 5.52 -19.52 -2.49
C VAL A 96 6.50 -19.92 -1.39
N ARG A 97 7.81 -19.92 -1.70
CA ARG A 97 8.83 -20.29 -0.70
C ARG A 97 8.93 -19.28 0.44
N ILE A 98 8.81 -17.98 0.16
CA ILE A 98 8.79 -16.93 1.19
C ILE A 98 7.56 -17.12 2.10
N VAL A 99 6.37 -17.33 1.54
CA VAL A 99 5.15 -17.54 2.33
C VAL A 99 5.28 -18.77 3.25
N ALA A 100 5.82 -19.88 2.72
CA ALA A 100 6.07 -21.09 3.50
C ALA A 100 7.00 -20.81 4.71
N LEU A 101 8.13 -20.17 4.47
CA LEU A 101 9.11 -19.85 5.52
C LEU A 101 8.59 -18.81 6.53
N LEU A 102 7.83 -17.81 6.08
CA LEU A 102 7.17 -16.88 7.01
C LEU A 102 6.22 -17.62 7.94
N ALA A 103 5.47 -18.62 7.43
CA ALA A 103 4.53 -19.40 8.21
C ALA A 103 5.21 -20.22 9.32
N GLU A 104 6.45 -20.60 9.13
CA GLU A 104 7.25 -21.34 10.10
C GLU A 104 7.87 -20.45 11.19
N ARG A 105 8.13 -19.17 10.87
CA ARG A 105 9.08 -18.34 11.64
C ARG A 105 8.48 -17.10 12.29
N ILE A 106 7.37 -16.57 11.79
CA ILE A 106 6.77 -15.36 12.35
C ILE A 106 5.29 -15.54 12.70
N PRO A 107 4.75 -14.75 13.64
CA PRO A 107 3.31 -14.73 13.92
C PRO A 107 2.51 -14.38 12.66
N ARG A 108 1.36 -15.02 12.48
CA ARG A 108 0.47 -14.78 11.36
C ARG A 108 0.04 -13.31 11.31
N ARG A 109 0.15 -12.74 10.14
CA ARG A 109 -0.27 -11.36 9.82
C ARG A 109 -0.70 -11.28 8.36
N PRO A 110 -1.44 -10.24 7.94
CA PRO A 110 -1.81 -10.09 6.53
C PRO A 110 -0.59 -9.99 5.62
N LEU A 111 -0.59 -10.75 4.53
CA LEU A 111 0.35 -10.61 3.43
C LEU A 111 -0.33 -9.90 2.26
N VAL A 112 0.32 -8.94 1.66
CA VAL A 112 -0.15 -8.18 0.50
C VAL A 112 0.72 -8.52 -0.70
N VAL A 113 0.08 -8.81 -1.83
CA VAL A 113 0.75 -8.96 -3.11
C VAL A 113 0.04 -8.07 -4.12
N VAL A 114 0.75 -7.06 -4.63
CA VAL A 114 0.24 -6.20 -5.70
C VAL A 114 0.66 -6.79 -7.04
N THR A 115 -0.32 -7.10 -7.91
CA THR A 115 -0.01 -7.73 -9.19
C THR A 115 -0.90 -7.23 -10.33
N LYS A 116 -0.35 -7.26 -11.54
CA LYS A 116 -1.05 -7.15 -12.82
C LYS A 116 -1.09 -8.49 -13.56
N GLY A 117 -0.62 -9.55 -12.93
CA GLY A 117 -0.50 -10.87 -13.51
C GLY A 117 -1.80 -11.67 -13.49
N ARG A 118 -1.82 -12.72 -14.28
CA ARG A 118 -2.83 -13.77 -14.19
C ARG A 118 -2.47 -14.70 -13.03
N LEU A 119 -3.42 -14.91 -12.12
CA LEU A 119 -3.32 -15.93 -11.08
C LEU A 119 -3.68 -17.29 -11.63
N ASP A 120 -3.05 -18.32 -11.11
CA ASP A 120 -3.40 -19.70 -11.42
C ASP A 120 -3.79 -20.47 -10.14
N PRO A 121 -4.62 -21.53 -10.26
CA PRO A 121 -5.07 -22.30 -9.11
C PRO A 121 -3.94 -22.92 -8.29
N ASP A 122 -2.85 -23.34 -8.94
CA ASP A 122 -1.73 -24.00 -8.27
C ASP A 122 -0.97 -23.02 -7.36
N LEU A 123 -0.74 -21.79 -7.85
CA LEU A 123 -0.17 -20.71 -7.05
C LEU A 123 -1.05 -20.41 -5.83
N LEU A 124 -2.36 -20.24 -6.05
CA LEU A 124 -3.31 -19.93 -4.98
C LEU A 124 -3.35 -21.04 -3.93
N ALA A 125 -3.43 -22.30 -4.37
CA ALA A 125 -3.42 -23.46 -3.48
C ALA A 125 -2.12 -23.57 -2.68
N ALA A 126 -0.96 -23.34 -3.33
CA ALA A 126 0.34 -23.42 -2.70
C ALA A 126 0.49 -22.41 -1.56
N VAL A 127 0.02 -21.16 -1.74
CA VAL A 127 0.11 -20.14 -0.68
C VAL A 127 -0.99 -20.26 0.37
N ASP A 128 -2.20 -20.74 0.02
CA ASP A 128 -3.34 -20.92 0.93
C ASP A 128 -3.07 -21.99 2.01
N GLY A 129 -2.34 -23.05 1.63
CA GLY A 129 -1.98 -24.15 2.50
C GLY A 129 -1.19 -23.75 3.77
N HIS A 130 -0.59 -22.57 3.78
CA HIS A 130 0.15 -22.04 4.93
C HIS A 130 -0.71 -21.22 5.90
N GLY A 131 -1.98 -20.94 5.56
CA GLY A 131 -2.96 -20.31 6.46
C GLY A 131 -2.69 -18.83 6.78
N PHE A 132 -1.84 -18.13 6.01
CA PHE A 132 -1.73 -16.68 6.10
C PHE A 132 -2.92 -16.00 5.44
N PRO A 133 -3.47 -14.91 5.99
CA PRO A 133 -4.38 -14.02 5.27
C PRO A 133 -3.61 -13.35 4.13
N ILE A 134 -3.92 -13.68 2.88
CA ILE A 134 -3.28 -13.07 1.70
C ILE A 134 -4.27 -12.18 0.97
N TYR A 135 -3.87 -10.92 0.75
CA TYR A 135 -4.67 -9.94 0.04
C TYR A 135 -4.03 -9.62 -1.30
N TRP A 136 -4.68 -10.06 -2.36
CA TRP A 136 -4.28 -9.83 -3.75
C TRP A 136 -4.81 -8.49 -4.23
N PHE A 137 -3.91 -7.51 -4.35
CA PHE A 137 -4.22 -6.21 -4.92
C PHE A 137 -4.07 -6.30 -6.45
N LEU A 138 -5.18 -6.60 -7.11
CA LEU A 138 -5.27 -6.80 -8.57
C LEU A 138 -5.29 -5.43 -9.26
N SER A 139 -4.13 -5.00 -9.75
CA SER A 139 -3.92 -3.62 -10.20
C SER A 139 -4.38 -3.41 -11.64
N GLN A 140 -5.28 -2.44 -11.85
CA GLN A 140 -5.83 -2.05 -13.14
C GLN A 140 -5.82 -0.53 -13.31
N SER A 141 -5.45 -0.06 -14.52
CA SER A 141 -5.56 1.37 -14.88
C SER A 141 -6.88 1.70 -15.57
N LEU A 142 -7.54 0.68 -16.14
CA LEU A 142 -8.63 0.82 -17.11
C LEU A 142 -8.22 1.58 -18.40
N GLY A 143 -6.93 1.87 -18.60
CA GLY A 143 -6.44 2.54 -19.79
C GLY A 143 -6.75 1.83 -21.10
N ARG A 144 -6.69 0.49 -21.10
CA ARG A 144 -7.08 -0.32 -22.27
C ARG A 144 -8.57 -0.18 -22.60
N HIS A 145 -9.41 -0.06 -21.59
CA HIS A 145 -10.84 0.19 -21.76
C HIS A 145 -11.10 1.56 -22.37
N ALA A 146 -10.33 2.57 -21.97
CA ALA A 146 -10.37 3.91 -22.54
C ALA A 146 -9.60 4.04 -23.87
N GLY A 147 -9.07 2.96 -24.44
CA GLY A 147 -8.28 2.99 -25.68
C GLY A 147 -6.86 3.58 -25.50
N LEU A 148 -6.40 3.78 -24.28
CA LEU A 148 -5.09 4.35 -23.96
C LEU A 148 -4.09 3.24 -23.62
N PRO A 149 -3.01 3.03 -24.41
CA PRO A 149 -2.04 1.97 -24.18
C PRO A 149 -1.02 2.32 -23.06
N LEU A 150 -1.52 2.65 -21.88
CA LEU A 150 -0.72 3.00 -20.71
C LEU A 150 0.16 1.85 -20.24
N GLU A 151 -0.28 0.61 -20.48
CA GLU A 151 0.36 -0.61 -20.00
C GLU A 151 0.70 -1.51 -21.17
N ARG A 152 1.93 -2.03 -21.17
CA ARG A 152 2.43 -3.00 -22.13
C ARG A 152 3.01 -4.21 -21.38
N GLY A 153 3.13 -5.34 -22.08
CA GLY A 153 3.68 -6.58 -21.51
C GLY A 153 2.62 -7.61 -21.12
N PRO A 154 3.01 -8.66 -20.40
CA PRO A 154 2.17 -9.82 -20.09
C PRO A 154 1.26 -9.55 -18.88
N ILE A 155 0.43 -8.52 -18.98
CA ILE A 155 -0.49 -8.12 -17.90
C ILE A 155 -1.92 -8.56 -18.19
N ALA A 156 -2.67 -8.82 -17.12
CA ALA A 156 -4.09 -9.13 -17.15
C ALA A 156 -4.91 -7.93 -17.65
N ASP A 157 -5.92 -8.21 -18.45
CA ASP A 157 -7.01 -7.27 -18.73
C ASP A 157 -8.07 -7.31 -17.63
N LEU A 158 -9.15 -6.54 -17.79
CA LEU A 158 -10.21 -6.49 -16.78
C LEU A 158 -10.91 -7.85 -16.62
N ASP A 159 -11.17 -8.57 -17.71
CA ASP A 159 -11.84 -9.87 -17.64
C ASP A 159 -10.99 -10.90 -16.90
N THR A 160 -9.71 -10.99 -17.24
CA THR A 160 -8.74 -11.83 -16.51
C THR A 160 -8.63 -11.42 -15.03
N THR A 161 -8.70 -10.12 -14.71
CA THR A 161 -8.67 -9.61 -13.32
C THR A 161 -9.91 -10.05 -12.54
N LEU A 162 -11.09 -10.04 -13.18
CA LEU A 162 -12.32 -10.56 -12.57
C LEU A 162 -12.26 -12.08 -12.39
N ASP A 163 -11.67 -12.80 -13.33
CA ASP A 163 -11.45 -14.26 -13.19
C ASP A 163 -10.47 -14.57 -12.06
N ASN A 164 -9.40 -13.77 -11.89
CA ASN A 164 -8.52 -13.86 -10.75
C ASN A 164 -9.29 -13.72 -9.42
N ALA A 165 -10.21 -12.75 -9.32
CA ALA A 165 -11.01 -12.54 -8.11
C ALA A 165 -11.89 -13.76 -7.81
N ARG A 166 -12.56 -14.33 -8.84
CA ARG A 166 -13.35 -15.58 -8.70
C ARG A 166 -12.52 -16.78 -8.29
N LEU A 167 -11.26 -16.86 -8.71
CA LEU A 167 -10.34 -17.91 -8.26
C LEU A 167 -9.97 -17.72 -6.80
N VAL A 168 -9.62 -16.49 -6.42
CA VAL A 168 -9.27 -16.12 -5.04
C VAL A 168 -10.44 -16.37 -4.07
N SER A 169 -11.69 -16.10 -4.47
CA SER A 169 -12.85 -16.30 -3.61
C SER A 169 -13.11 -17.77 -3.23
N ARG A 170 -12.48 -18.71 -3.94
CA ARG A 170 -12.58 -20.16 -3.65
C ARG A 170 -11.55 -20.64 -2.63
N THR A 171 -10.65 -19.79 -2.21
CA THR A 171 -9.62 -20.11 -1.19
C THR A 171 -10.11 -19.76 0.21
N ALA A 172 -9.50 -20.36 1.25
CA ALA A 172 -9.96 -20.18 2.62
C ALA A 172 -9.43 -18.88 3.25
N HIS A 173 -8.20 -18.47 2.88
CA HIS A 173 -7.47 -17.41 3.59
C HIS A 173 -7.12 -16.22 2.71
N GLN A 174 -7.61 -16.17 1.46
CA GLN A 174 -7.23 -15.13 0.52
C GLN A 174 -8.42 -14.25 0.15
N LYS A 175 -8.15 -12.99 -0.17
CA LYS A 175 -9.15 -12.03 -0.64
C LYS A 175 -8.60 -11.19 -1.78
N ALA A 176 -9.46 -10.84 -2.74
CA ALA A 176 -9.11 -9.99 -3.88
C ALA A 176 -9.55 -8.55 -3.64
N VAL A 177 -8.67 -7.60 -3.97
CA VAL A 177 -8.90 -6.16 -3.93
C VAL A 177 -8.66 -5.61 -5.33
N HIS A 178 -9.63 -4.90 -5.88
CA HIS A 178 -9.42 -4.12 -7.09
C HIS A 178 -8.57 -2.90 -6.77
N PHE A 179 -7.35 -2.84 -7.32
CA PHE A 179 -6.41 -1.73 -7.12
C PHE A 179 -6.42 -0.84 -8.34
N TRP A 180 -7.30 0.16 -8.34
CA TRP A 180 -7.58 1.05 -9.45
C TRP A 180 -6.59 2.21 -9.48
N ARG A 181 -5.60 2.11 -10.39
CA ARG A 181 -4.54 3.13 -10.53
C ARG A 181 -3.90 3.15 -11.92
N PRO A 182 -3.56 4.36 -12.45
CA PRO A 182 -3.89 5.66 -11.88
C PRO A 182 -5.37 6.00 -12.08
N PHE A 183 -5.92 6.78 -11.16
CA PHE A 183 -7.27 7.33 -11.26
C PHE A 183 -7.17 8.82 -11.64
N VAL A 184 -7.31 9.12 -12.92
CA VAL A 184 -7.07 10.44 -13.52
C VAL A 184 -8.17 10.80 -14.52
N ALA A 185 -8.32 12.07 -14.82
CA ALA A 185 -9.41 12.60 -15.64
C ALA A 185 -9.48 11.95 -17.03
N GLU A 186 -8.34 11.67 -17.66
CA GLU A 186 -8.29 11.03 -18.99
C GLU A 186 -8.79 9.57 -19.00
N LEU A 187 -8.93 8.96 -17.82
CA LEU A 187 -9.44 7.60 -17.64
C LEU A 187 -10.83 7.58 -16.98
N ARG A 188 -11.46 8.74 -16.89
CA ARG A 188 -12.78 8.87 -16.28
C ARG A 188 -13.80 8.00 -17.01
N GLN A 189 -14.56 7.26 -16.24
CA GLN A 189 -15.65 6.44 -16.71
C GLN A 189 -16.95 7.22 -16.62
N SER A 190 -17.83 7.06 -17.58
CA SER A 190 -19.22 7.54 -17.49
C SER A 190 -19.95 6.82 -16.35
N ARG A 191 -21.05 7.38 -15.89
CA ARG A 191 -21.87 6.77 -14.84
C ARG A 191 -22.33 5.34 -15.21
N ALA A 192 -22.75 5.12 -16.43
CA ALA A 192 -23.18 3.79 -16.90
C ALA A 192 -22.03 2.77 -16.91
N GLU A 193 -20.83 3.20 -17.28
CA GLU A 193 -19.61 2.37 -17.20
C GLU A 193 -19.24 2.07 -15.75
N LEU A 194 -19.36 3.05 -14.83
CA LEU A 194 -19.14 2.84 -13.40
C LEU A 194 -20.13 1.84 -12.80
N GLU A 195 -21.42 1.97 -13.11
CA GLU A 195 -22.46 1.01 -12.68
C GLU A 195 -22.15 -0.39 -13.17
N THR A 196 -21.76 -0.53 -14.43
CA THR A 196 -21.34 -1.79 -15.03
C THR A 196 -20.10 -2.36 -14.35
N LEU A 197 -19.06 -1.54 -14.16
CA LEU A 197 -17.81 -1.95 -13.53
C LEU A 197 -18.04 -2.44 -12.10
N VAL A 198 -18.72 -1.63 -11.27
CA VAL A 198 -19.01 -1.96 -9.87
C VAL A 198 -19.83 -3.25 -9.78
N GLY A 199 -20.86 -3.43 -10.63
CA GLY A 199 -21.64 -4.65 -10.70
C GLY A 199 -20.78 -5.87 -11.05
N ARG A 200 -19.87 -5.75 -12.01
CA ARG A 200 -18.94 -6.82 -12.40
C ARG A 200 -17.95 -7.17 -11.28
N LEU A 201 -17.40 -6.16 -10.60
CA LEU A 201 -16.49 -6.35 -9.46
C LEU A 201 -17.19 -7.11 -8.32
N ALA A 202 -18.39 -6.68 -7.95
CA ALA A 202 -19.19 -7.35 -6.91
C ALA A 202 -19.55 -8.80 -7.30
N THR A 203 -19.96 -9.05 -8.55
CA THR A 203 -20.29 -10.39 -9.06
C THR A 203 -19.07 -11.32 -9.14
N ALA A 204 -17.87 -10.75 -9.24
CA ALA A 204 -16.62 -11.50 -9.24
C ALA A 204 -16.04 -11.75 -7.83
N ASP A 205 -16.80 -11.46 -6.77
CA ASP A 205 -16.34 -11.56 -5.37
C ASP A 205 -15.10 -10.68 -5.06
N MET A 206 -14.95 -9.56 -5.78
CA MET A 206 -13.96 -8.56 -5.40
C MET A 206 -14.38 -7.89 -4.10
N ALA A 207 -13.59 -8.05 -3.04
CA ALA A 207 -13.99 -7.64 -1.71
C ALA A 207 -14.19 -6.11 -1.57
N CYS A 208 -13.35 -5.33 -2.23
CA CYS A 208 -13.43 -3.87 -2.28
C CYS A 208 -12.55 -3.32 -3.41
N SER A 209 -12.65 -2.01 -3.64
CA SER A 209 -11.69 -1.29 -4.49
C SER A 209 -10.90 -0.26 -3.69
N VAL A 210 -9.64 -0.05 -4.08
CA VAL A 210 -8.81 1.07 -3.65
C VAL A 210 -8.43 1.90 -4.87
N VAL A 211 -8.70 3.19 -4.81
CA VAL A 211 -8.49 4.15 -5.89
C VAL A 211 -7.30 5.03 -5.56
N VAL A 212 -6.30 5.06 -6.44
CA VAL A 212 -5.06 5.82 -6.25
C VAL A 212 -4.76 6.63 -7.51
N GLY A 213 -4.44 7.89 -7.34
CA GLY A 213 -4.08 8.79 -8.44
C GLY A 213 -2.72 8.49 -9.06
N LEU A 214 -2.31 9.36 -9.97
CA LEU A 214 -0.99 9.34 -10.57
C LEU A 214 0.03 9.97 -9.61
N THR A 215 1.02 9.20 -9.19
CA THR A 215 2.11 9.71 -8.36
C THR A 215 3.03 10.64 -9.15
N ARG A 216 3.21 11.87 -8.67
CA ARG A 216 4.01 12.95 -9.27
C ARG A 216 4.95 13.62 -8.28
N GLY A 217 5.45 12.93 -7.29
CA GLY A 217 6.35 13.52 -6.29
C GLY A 217 7.65 14.10 -6.87
N PRO A 218 8.34 14.97 -6.12
CA PRO A 218 9.68 15.42 -6.46
C PRO A 218 10.59 14.21 -6.74
N GLY A 219 11.38 14.26 -7.80
CA GLY A 219 12.27 13.15 -8.20
C GLY A 219 11.62 12.01 -8.98
N VAL A 220 10.29 11.95 -9.09
CA VAL A 220 9.64 11.11 -10.11
C VAL A 220 9.82 11.83 -11.44
N PRO A 221 10.54 11.27 -12.43
CA PRO A 221 10.66 11.87 -13.73
C PRO A 221 9.28 12.01 -14.36
N THR A 222 8.82 13.23 -14.38
CA THR A 222 7.49 13.61 -14.85
C THR A 222 7.44 13.75 -16.38
N ARG A 223 8.53 13.41 -17.07
CA ARG A 223 8.68 13.63 -18.50
C ARG A 223 8.99 12.37 -19.29
N GLU A 224 8.28 11.31 -18.99
CA GLU A 224 8.21 10.28 -20.01
C GLU A 224 7.31 10.78 -21.13
N GLU A 225 7.86 10.93 -22.35
CA GLU A 225 7.14 11.43 -23.54
C GLU A 225 5.83 10.66 -23.77
N ARG A 226 5.85 9.36 -23.55
CA ARG A 226 4.67 8.50 -23.65
C ARG A 226 3.59 8.90 -22.66
N LEU A 227 3.94 9.22 -21.42
CA LEU A 227 2.96 9.61 -20.40
C LEU A 227 2.38 11.01 -20.71
N VAL A 228 3.23 11.94 -21.14
CA VAL A 228 2.78 13.28 -21.59
C VAL A 228 1.80 13.18 -22.76
N THR A 229 2.05 12.24 -23.69
CA THR A 229 1.17 12.04 -24.83
C THR A 229 -0.16 11.39 -24.43
N LEU A 230 -0.14 10.42 -23.49
CA LEU A 230 -1.32 9.64 -23.12
C LEU A 230 -2.18 10.31 -22.04
N LEU A 231 -1.57 11.10 -21.14
CA LEU A 231 -2.23 11.77 -20.02
C LEU A 231 -1.84 13.26 -19.98
N PRO A 232 -2.15 14.05 -21.02
CA PRO A 232 -1.66 15.43 -21.15
C PRO A 232 -2.18 16.34 -20.03
N GLU A 233 -3.45 16.22 -19.62
CA GLU A 233 -4.05 17.04 -18.56
C GLU A 233 -3.41 16.72 -17.20
N SER A 234 -3.27 15.43 -16.86
CA SER A 234 -2.61 14.99 -15.65
C SER A 234 -1.15 15.40 -15.59
N MET A 235 -0.47 15.43 -16.74
CA MET A 235 0.93 15.83 -16.82
C MET A 235 1.11 17.35 -16.80
N ALA A 236 0.08 18.14 -17.11
CA ALA A 236 0.06 19.60 -16.97
C ALA A 236 -0.23 20.08 -15.53
N ALA A 237 -0.59 19.21 -14.61
CA ALA A 237 -0.86 19.58 -13.22
C ALA A 237 0.35 20.28 -12.57
N PRO A 238 0.12 21.20 -11.57
CA PRO A 238 1.18 21.99 -10.96
C PRO A 238 2.35 21.16 -10.41
N ALA A 239 3.56 21.70 -10.51
CA ALA A 239 4.73 21.10 -9.90
C ALA A 239 4.59 21.05 -8.36
N GLY A 240 5.09 19.98 -7.73
CA GLY A 240 5.01 19.79 -6.28
C GLY A 240 3.77 19.06 -5.79
N GLN A 241 2.80 18.78 -6.63
CA GLN A 241 1.68 17.93 -6.29
C GLN A 241 2.10 16.45 -6.25
N TRP A 242 1.95 15.80 -5.12
CA TRP A 242 2.35 14.39 -4.94
C TRP A 242 1.53 13.40 -5.74
N GLU A 243 0.24 13.70 -5.87
CA GLU A 243 -0.73 12.84 -6.54
C GLU A 243 -1.63 13.70 -7.43
N VAL A 244 -1.75 13.34 -8.69
CA VAL A 244 -2.80 13.85 -9.57
C VAL A 244 -3.97 12.89 -9.49
N PHE A 245 -5.15 13.42 -9.14
CA PHE A 245 -6.33 12.61 -8.87
C PHE A 245 -7.57 13.25 -9.47
N ASP A 246 -8.46 12.45 -10.05
CA ASP A 246 -9.73 12.91 -10.60
C ASP A 246 -10.80 13.00 -9.49
N GLU A 247 -10.93 14.17 -8.85
CA GLU A 247 -11.91 14.41 -7.78
C GLU A 247 -13.36 14.37 -8.26
N GLU A 248 -13.62 14.75 -9.51
CA GLU A 248 -14.97 14.69 -10.10
C GLU A 248 -15.36 13.25 -10.37
N GLY A 249 -14.51 12.48 -11.07
CA GLY A 249 -14.71 11.04 -11.29
C GLY A 249 -14.83 10.25 -9.99
N TRP A 250 -14.08 10.66 -8.94
CA TRP A 250 -14.21 10.08 -7.61
C TRP A 250 -15.61 10.26 -7.01
N THR A 251 -16.20 11.45 -7.17
CA THR A 251 -17.54 11.72 -6.67
C THR A 251 -18.56 10.78 -7.28
N ASP A 252 -18.49 10.55 -8.60
CA ASP A 252 -19.36 9.63 -9.32
C ASP A 252 -19.11 8.17 -8.97
N ALA A 253 -17.85 7.75 -8.94
CA ALA A 253 -17.46 6.38 -8.56
C ALA A 253 -17.92 6.04 -7.15
N ARG A 254 -17.75 6.95 -6.21
CA ARG A 254 -18.21 6.80 -4.83
C ARG A 254 -19.74 6.71 -4.73
N ALA A 255 -20.47 7.60 -5.42
CA ALA A 255 -21.93 7.57 -5.42
C ALA A 255 -22.46 6.23 -5.97
N THR A 256 -21.86 5.75 -7.05
CA THR A 256 -22.19 4.45 -7.66
C THR A 256 -21.90 3.29 -6.72
N ALA A 257 -20.72 3.29 -6.08
CA ALA A 257 -20.32 2.27 -5.13
C ALA A 257 -21.24 2.23 -3.90
N LEU A 258 -21.62 3.41 -3.35
CA LEU A 258 -22.57 3.52 -2.24
C LEU A 258 -23.93 2.95 -2.62
N ALA A 259 -24.46 3.29 -3.80
CA ALA A 259 -25.74 2.80 -4.27
C ALA A 259 -25.76 1.27 -4.45
N ALA A 260 -24.62 0.69 -4.83
CA ALA A 260 -24.43 -0.75 -4.98
C ALA A 260 -24.06 -1.49 -3.68
N GLY A 261 -23.84 -0.77 -2.57
CA GLY A 261 -23.29 -1.36 -1.33
C GLY A 261 -21.88 -1.92 -1.47
N TYR A 262 -21.13 -1.48 -2.48
CA TYR A 262 -19.77 -1.94 -2.76
C TYR A 262 -18.72 -1.08 -2.08
N PRO A 263 -17.78 -1.64 -1.27
CA PRO A 263 -16.78 -0.86 -0.57
C PRO A 263 -15.75 -0.25 -1.53
N LEU A 264 -15.53 1.07 -1.41
CA LEU A 264 -14.60 1.83 -2.24
C LEU A 264 -13.80 2.82 -1.37
N TYR A 265 -12.47 2.75 -1.45
CA TYR A 265 -11.56 3.49 -0.59
C TYR A 265 -10.53 4.30 -1.39
N ARG A 266 -10.00 5.37 -0.78
CA ARG A 266 -8.81 6.11 -1.27
C ARG A 266 -7.51 5.72 -0.58
N ASN A 267 -7.58 4.94 0.51
CA ASN A 267 -6.42 4.49 1.26
C ASN A 267 -6.35 2.96 1.28
N THR A 268 -5.18 2.46 1.05
CA THR A 268 -4.86 1.04 1.11
C THR A 268 -5.10 0.47 2.51
N SER A 269 -4.72 1.23 3.55
CA SER A 269 -4.94 0.85 4.95
C SER A 269 -6.41 0.67 5.32
N CYS A 270 -7.34 1.44 4.71
CA CYS A 270 -8.78 1.25 4.89
C CYS A 270 -9.25 -0.10 4.31
N ALA A 271 -8.74 -0.49 3.15
CA ALA A 271 -9.06 -1.80 2.56
C ALA A 271 -8.49 -2.94 3.42
N LEU A 272 -7.25 -2.82 3.89
CA LEU A 272 -6.64 -3.81 4.78
C LEU A 272 -7.43 -3.99 6.08
N ALA A 273 -7.84 -2.89 6.70
CA ALA A 273 -8.68 -2.89 7.89
C ALA A 273 -10.03 -3.57 7.66
N PHE A 274 -10.69 -3.24 6.55
CA PHE A 274 -11.96 -3.86 6.16
C PHE A 274 -11.81 -5.38 5.95
N LEU A 275 -10.78 -5.81 5.25
CA LEU A 275 -10.51 -7.22 4.98
C LEU A 275 -10.19 -8.01 6.25
N GLY A 276 -9.43 -7.41 7.17
CA GLY A 276 -9.09 -8.00 8.46
C GLY A 276 -10.21 -7.95 9.50
N GLY A 277 -11.25 -7.12 9.28
CA GLY A 277 -12.29 -6.90 10.27
C GLY A 277 -11.82 -6.08 11.48
N GLU A 278 -10.75 -5.29 11.30
CA GLU A 278 -10.09 -4.49 12.33
C GLU A 278 -10.32 -2.98 12.11
N PRO A 279 -10.12 -2.13 13.13
CA PRO A 279 -10.05 -0.68 12.90
C PRO A 279 -8.84 -0.34 12.03
N GLU A 280 -8.96 0.73 11.26
CA GLU A 280 -7.90 1.20 10.38
C GLU A 280 -6.66 1.62 11.20
N ALA A 281 -5.51 1.05 10.84
CA ALA A 281 -4.31 1.09 11.67
C ALA A 281 -3.67 2.48 11.76
N LEU A 282 -3.78 3.30 10.71
CA LEU A 282 -3.11 4.60 10.63
C LEU A 282 -3.95 5.74 11.22
N GLY A 283 -5.17 5.45 11.68
CA GLY A 283 -6.08 6.49 12.15
C GLY A 283 -6.37 7.54 11.07
N THR A 284 -6.48 7.11 9.82
CA THR A 284 -6.58 7.98 8.62
C THR A 284 -7.54 9.14 8.78
N TRP A 285 -8.67 8.91 9.42
CA TRP A 285 -9.70 9.93 9.65
C TRP A 285 -9.32 10.97 10.74
N ARG A 286 -8.33 10.69 11.59
CA ARG A 286 -7.78 11.61 12.59
C ARG A 286 -6.57 12.41 12.08
N GLN A 287 -5.82 11.82 11.14
CA GLN A 287 -4.61 12.48 10.65
C GLN A 287 -4.97 13.69 9.79
N PRO A 288 -4.41 14.87 10.05
CA PRO A 288 -4.80 16.11 9.38
C PRO A 288 -4.76 16.04 7.86
N TYR A 289 -3.82 15.28 7.30
CA TYR A 289 -3.66 15.19 5.84
C TYR A 289 -4.50 14.08 5.20
N ASN A 290 -5.11 13.17 5.97
CA ASN A 290 -5.77 11.98 5.44
C ASN A 290 -7.27 11.90 5.72
N ALA A 291 -7.79 12.73 6.66
CA ALA A 291 -9.21 12.72 7.00
C ALA A 291 -10.12 12.94 5.78
N HIS A 292 -9.72 13.80 4.84
CA HIS A 292 -10.43 14.05 3.60
C HIS A 292 -10.55 12.81 2.68
N ARG A 293 -9.70 11.82 2.86
CA ARG A 293 -9.74 10.56 2.10
C ARG A 293 -10.64 9.51 2.76
N CYS A 294 -10.79 9.56 4.09
CA CYS A 294 -11.62 8.64 4.84
C CYS A 294 -13.11 8.99 4.76
N LEU A 295 -13.45 10.22 5.09
CA LEU A 295 -14.85 10.66 5.25
C LEU A 295 -15.70 10.46 3.97
N PRO A 296 -15.21 10.77 2.77
CA PRO A 296 -15.95 10.56 1.55
C PRO A 296 -15.94 9.13 0.99
N ALA A 297 -15.24 8.17 1.61
CA ALA A 297 -15.20 6.80 1.09
C ALA A 297 -16.54 6.08 1.15
N ALA A 298 -16.79 5.14 0.25
CA ALA A 298 -17.92 4.20 0.33
C ALA A 298 -17.61 3.10 1.35
N CYS A 299 -17.46 3.49 2.62
CA CYS A 299 -17.08 2.60 3.71
C CYS A 299 -18.33 2.05 4.39
N PRO A 300 -18.43 0.71 4.60
CA PRO A 300 -19.53 0.09 5.32
C PRO A 300 -19.66 0.65 6.74
N LEU A 301 -20.91 0.82 7.22
CA LEU A 301 -21.21 1.39 8.55
C LEU A 301 -20.52 0.59 9.68
N VAL A 302 -20.49 -0.72 9.56
CA VAL A 302 -19.81 -1.59 10.53
C VAL A 302 -18.31 -1.26 10.61
N GLN A 303 -17.64 -1.02 9.49
CA GLN A 303 -16.22 -0.64 9.47
C GLN A 303 -15.99 0.75 10.05
N ARG A 304 -16.86 1.71 9.75
CA ARG A 304 -16.80 3.04 10.36
C ARG A 304 -16.98 2.98 11.87
N GLY A 305 -17.91 2.14 12.35
CA GLY A 305 -18.12 1.90 13.78
C GLY A 305 -16.88 1.37 14.48
N ARG A 306 -16.18 0.39 13.89
CA ARG A 306 -14.91 -0.14 14.43
C ARG A 306 -13.85 0.96 14.57
N CYS A 307 -13.66 1.76 13.54
CA CYS A 307 -12.71 2.87 13.58
C CYS A 307 -13.09 3.91 14.63
N ALA A 308 -14.38 4.25 14.75
CA ALA A 308 -14.86 5.21 15.74
C ALA A 308 -14.63 4.73 17.18
N VAL A 309 -14.88 3.44 17.45
CA VAL A 309 -14.64 2.83 18.78
C VAL A 309 -13.16 2.86 19.13
N ALA A 310 -12.29 2.45 18.20
CA ALA A 310 -10.84 2.48 18.42
C ALA A 310 -10.32 3.89 18.72
N ALA A 311 -10.90 4.86 18.05
CA ALA A 311 -10.55 6.26 18.20
C ALA A 311 -11.05 6.93 19.47
N ALA A 312 -12.15 6.47 20.00
CA ALA A 312 -12.69 6.97 21.27
C ALA A 312 -11.95 6.40 22.50
N GLY A 313 -11.09 5.38 22.29
CA GLY A 313 -10.27 4.79 23.35
C GLY A 313 -9.29 5.82 23.93
N GLU A 314 -9.22 5.89 25.26
CA GLU A 314 -8.21 6.68 25.95
C GLU A 314 -6.92 5.87 26.12
N TRP A 315 -5.77 6.51 25.94
CA TRP A 315 -4.49 5.91 26.24
C TRP A 315 -4.19 6.06 27.73
N THR A 316 -4.20 4.94 28.47
CA THR A 316 -4.16 4.96 29.93
C THR A 316 -2.77 5.20 30.53
N ASP A 317 -1.68 5.00 29.76
CA ASP A 317 -0.30 5.18 30.25
C ASP A 317 0.50 6.12 29.33
N ALA A 318 0.08 7.38 29.33
CA ALA A 318 0.66 8.41 28.49
C ALA A 318 2.16 8.66 28.75
N ALA A 319 2.58 8.61 30.02
CA ALA A 319 3.97 8.89 30.40
C ALA A 319 4.93 7.77 29.94
N THR A 320 4.53 6.52 30.13
CA THR A 320 5.32 5.35 29.67
C THR A 320 5.40 5.31 28.14
N LEU A 321 4.31 5.63 27.44
CA LEU A 321 4.34 5.71 25.99
C LEU A 321 5.28 6.83 25.50
N ALA A 322 5.18 8.02 26.08
CA ALA A 322 6.06 9.14 25.72
C ALA A 322 7.54 8.79 25.92
N ALA A 323 7.88 8.18 27.07
CA ALA A 323 9.25 7.74 27.35
C ALA A 323 9.73 6.65 26.35
N ARG A 324 8.88 5.68 26.03
CA ARG A 324 9.18 4.61 25.05
C ARG A 324 9.44 5.19 23.67
N VAL A 325 8.59 6.08 23.19
CA VAL A 325 8.73 6.71 21.88
C VAL A 325 9.97 7.63 21.85
N ALA A 326 10.24 8.38 22.93
CA ALA A 326 11.46 9.19 23.03
C ALA A 326 12.71 8.32 22.95
N ALA A 327 12.75 7.20 23.66
CA ALA A 327 13.87 6.25 23.61
C ALA A 327 14.04 5.64 22.21
N TYR A 328 12.95 5.26 21.56
CA TYR A 328 12.96 4.73 20.19
C TYR A 328 13.54 5.73 19.18
N LEU A 329 13.16 7.01 19.29
CA LEU A 329 13.60 8.08 18.39
C LEU A 329 14.97 8.65 18.79
N GLY A 330 15.53 8.27 19.94
CA GLY A 330 16.76 8.86 20.47
C GLY A 330 16.60 10.31 20.94
N LEU A 331 15.39 10.70 21.36
CA LEU A 331 15.04 12.05 21.79
C LEU A 331 15.15 12.21 23.31
N GLY A 332 15.38 13.46 23.77
CA GLY A 332 15.41 13.79 25.19
C GLY A 332 14.03 13.78 25.86
N ALA A 333 14.03 13.69 27.19
CA ALA A 333 12.82 13.80 27.99
C ALA A 333 12.12 15.14 27.73
N GLY A 334 10.80 15.08 27.50
CA GLY A 334 9.98 16.27 27.22
C GLY A 334 9.85 16.64 25.74
N GLN A 335 10.64 16.02 24.83
CA GLN A 335 10.45 16.20 23.39
C GLN A 335 9.32 15.34 22.82
N VAL A 336 8.83 14.37 23.59
CA VAL A 336 7.66 13.56 23.23
C VAL A 336 6.62 13.69 24.34
N SER A 337 5.39 13.93 23.96
CA SER A 337 4.25 13.98 24.88
C SER A 337 3.05 13.26 24.30
N VAL A 338 2.23 12.69 25.19
CA VAL A 338 0.95 12.07 24.83
C VAL A 338 -0.14 12.84 25.56
N THR A 339 -1.10 13.33 24.79
CA THR A 339 -2.27 14.05 25.27
C THR A 339 -3.53 13.27 24.91
N ALA A 340 -4.70 13.76 25.26
CA ALA A 340 -5.96 13.12 24.89
C ALA A 340 -6.08 13.01 23.35
N GLY A 341 -5.75 11.85 22.81
CA GLY A 341 -5.88 11.53 21.38
C GLY A 341 -4.70 11.93 20.50
N GLU A 342 -3.59 12.47 21.03
CA GLU A 342 -2.42 12.86 20.23
C GLU A 342 -1.10 12.37 20.84
N LEU A 343 -0.20 11.89 19.97
CA LEU A 343 1.23 11.69 20.25
C LEU A 343 1.99 12.82 19.54
N VAL A 344 2.57 13.71 20.33
CA VAL A 344 3.27 14.91 19.83
C VAL A 344 4.76 14.72 19.96
N ILE A 345 5.50 14.95 18.88
CA ILE A 345 6.95 14.82 18.78
C ILE A 345 7.51 16.18 18.39
N GLY A 346 8.27 16.79 19.30
CA GLY A 346 8.85 18.13 19.17
C GLY A 346 10.11 18.16 18.30
N ASP A 347 10.27 17.23 17.37
CA ASP A 347 11.40 17.17 16.45
C ASP A 347 10.98 16.67 15.06
N MET A 348 11.90 16.82 14.11
CA MET A 348 11.76 16.23 12.77
C MET A 348 12.21 14.76 12.83
N ILE A 349 11.34 13.86 12.34
CA ILE A 349 11.61 12.41 12.32
C ILE A 349 11.62 11.85 10.89
N ASP A 350 12.23 10.69 10.72
CA ASP A 350 12.25 10.02 9.43
C ASP A 350 10.88 9.39 9.09
N GLU A 351 10.56 9.31 7.80
CA GLU A 351 9.29 8.73 7.33
C GLU A 351 9.11 7.28 7.79
N PHE A 352 10.18 6.50 7.90
CA PHE A 352 10.10 5.14 8.41
C PHE A 352 9.72 5.10 9.89
N ASP A 353 10.31 5.97 10.71
CA ASP A 353 9.96 6.11 12.12
C ASP A 353 8.52 6.60 12.28
N TYR A 354 8.11 7.58 11.47
CA TYR A 354 6.72 8.07 11.46
C TYR A 354 5.73 6.96 11.12
N ASN A 355 6.00 6.16 10.09
CA ASN A 355 5.15 5.05 9.70
C ASN A 355 5.14 3.92 10.75
N THR A 356 6.27 3.63 11.40
CA THR A 356 6.33 2.72 12.54
C THR A 356 5.38 3.16 13.65
N LEU A 357 5.41 4.44 14.02
CA LEU A 357 4.52 4.99 15.05
C LEU A 357 3.05 4.97 14.61
N LEU A 358 2.76 5.24 13.34
CA LEU A 358 1.40 5.09 12.79
C LEU A 358 0.90 3.64 12.92
N HIS A 359 1.70 2.66 12.56
CA HIS A 359 1.33 1.25 12.67
C HIS A 359 1.07 0.83 14.12
N GLY A 360 1.88 1.31 15.06
CA GLY A 360 1.72 0.99 16.48
C GLY A 360 0.56 1.72 17.16
N TYR A 361 0.35 2.98 16.85
CA TYR A 361 -0.49 3.86 17.65
C TYR A 361 -1.55 4.65 16.89
N GLY A 362 -1.45 4.74 15.54
CA GLY A 362 -2.29 5.59 14.72
C GLY A 362 -3.79 5.32 14.83
N ARG A 363 -4.19 4.08 15.15
CA ARG A 363 -5.61 3.74 15.39
C ARG A 363 -6.19 4.42 16.63
N HIS A 364 -5.36 4.83 17.58
CA HIS A 364 -5.77 5.42 18.85
C HIS A 364 -5.34 6.87 19.01
N LEU A 365 -4.21 7.26 18.38
CA LEU A 365 -3.58 8.58 18.55
C LEU A 365 -3.31 9.22 17.19
N ALA A 366 -3.55 10.52 17.08
CA ALA A 366 -3.03 11.30 15.97
C ALA A 366 -1.53 11.54 16.20
N ILE A 367 -0.70 11.16 15.23
CA ILE A 367 0.76 11.34 15.32
C ILE A 367 1.11 12.70 14.74
N ARG A 368 1.67 13.58 15.55
CA ARG A 368 2.14 14.93 15.17
C ARG A 368 3.62 15.05 15.43
N ALA A 369 4.43 15.16 14.38
CA ALA A 369 5.84 15.51 14.46
C ALA A 369 6.03 16.97 14.01
N GLN A 370 7.11 17.62 14.43
CA GLN A 370 7.50 18.95 13.94
C GLN A 370 7.67 18.93 12.41
N GLY A 371 8.19 17.83 11.86
CA GLY A 371 8.27 17.54 10.44
C GLY A 371 8.58 16.07 10.18
N VAL A 372 8.34 15.63 8.95
CA VAL A 372 8.65 14.25 8.51
C VAL A 372 9.60 14.31 7.32
N ARG A 373 10.79 13.76 7.51
CA ARG A 373 11.82 13.65 6.48
C ARG A 373 11.50 12.45 5.59
N ARG A 374 11.14 12.70 4.34
CA ARG A 374 10.74 11.64 3.43
C ARG A 374 11.90 10.78 2.95
N GLN A 375 11.69 9.46 2.90
CA GLN A 375 12.71 8.45 2.56
C GLN A 375 12.22 7.45 1.51
N LYS A 376 11.63 7.91 0.41
CA LYS A 376 11.16 7.00 -0.65
C LYS A 376 12.23 6.79 -1.72
N ALA A 377 12.53 5.52 -2.04
CA ALA A 377 13.58 5.16 -2.99
C ALA A 377 13.44 5.83 -4.36
N TRP A 378 12.23 5.97 -4.87
CA TRP A 378 11.97 6.62 -6.17
C TRP A 378 12.20 8.13 -6.17
N LEU A 379 12.45 8.74 -5.01
CA LEU A 379 12.84 10.15 -4.92
C LEU A 379 14.35 10.36 -5.14
N GLY A 380 15.09 9.29 -5.40
CA GLY A 380 16.53 9.36 -5.64
C GLY A 380 17.37 9.69 -4.40
N SER A 381 16.84 9.50 -3.20
CA SER A 381 17.44 10.01 -1.99
C SER A 381 17.46 9.05 -0.81
N PHE A 382 17.94 7.84 -1.02
CA PHE A 382 18.63 7.15 0.05
C PHE A 382 20.09 7.62 0.05
N THR A 383 20.32 8.87 0.41
CA THR A 383 21.65 9.34 0.82
C THR A 383 21.74 9.16 2.33
N GLU A 384 22.83 8.60 2.82
CA GLU A 384 23.25 8.80 4.21
C GLU A 384 23.19 10.28 4.49
N GLY A 385 22.19 10.75 5.23
CA GLY A 385 22.06 12.16 5.56
C GLY A 385 20.75 12.86 5.23
N GLY A 386 19.72 12.15 4.80
CA GLY A 386 18.38 12.73 4.63
C GLY A 386 18.14 13.41 3.29
N LEU A 387 16.90 13.53 2.94
CA LEU A 387 16.40 14.26 1.78
C LEU A 387 16.70 15.74 1.92
N ALA A 388 17.29 16.32 0.87
CA ALA A 388 17.10 17.74 0.64
C ALA A 388 15.58 17.96 0.41
N ALA A 389 15.04 18.97 1.06
CA ALA A 389 13.64 19.38 1.06
C ALA A 389 13.04 19.57 -0.33
#